data_7795b8b830d6353114f8e53b8a3b7d2d
#
_entry.id   7795b8b830d6353114f8e53b8a3b7d2d
#
_cell.length_a   1.000
_cell.length_b   1.000
_cell.length_c   1.000
_cell.angle_alpha   90.00
_cell.angle_beta   90.00
_cell.angle_gamma   90.00
#
_symmetry.space_group_name_H-M   'P 1'
#
loop_
_entity.id
_entity.type
_entity.pdbx_description
1 polymer ?
#
loop_
_entity_poly.entity_id
_entity_poly.type
_entity_poly.pdbx_seq_one_letter_code
_entity_poly.pdbx_strand_id
1 'polypeptide(L)' 'MWKERESPLRIEKRFEFDQYSKISKFMGKIEKLCKERDIYPNISFGKNFVSLSIFLDNKEISDKEKEFSMDIDKFYLED' A
#
# COMPACT_ATOMS: atom_id res chain seq x y z
N MET A 1 8.17 7.11 -0.72
CA MET A 1 7.32 7.86 -1.68
C MET A 1 6.73 6.93 -2.72
N TRP A 2 5.45 7.12 -3.02
CA TRP A 2 4.78 6.31 -4.04
C TRP A 2 5.30 6.67 -5.42
N LYS A 3 5.57 5.66 -6.23
CA LYS A 3 6.08 5.83 -7.59
C LYS A 3 5.03 5.38 -8.59
N GLU A 4 4.84 6.16 -9.64
CA GLU A 4 3.97 5.78 -10.74
C GLU A 4 4.73 4.90 -11.72
N ARG A 5 4.06 3.83 -12.17
CA ARG A 5 4.59 2.94 -13.20
C ARG A 5 3.54 2.76 -14.28
N GLU A 6 4.00 2.48 -15.50
CA GLU A 6 3.13 2.20 -16.63
C GLU A 6 3.28 0.75 -17.06
N SER A 7 2.30 0.26 -17.83
CA SER A 7 2.29 -1.07 -18.45
C SER A 7 2.28 -2.23 -17.46
N PRO A 8 1.30 -2.36 -16.57
CA PRO A 8 0.10 -1.56 -16.42
C PRO A 8 0.31 -0.33 -15.53
N LEU A 9 -0.60 0.62 -15.64
CA LEU A 9 -0.54 1.83 -14.82
C LEU A 9 -0.83 1.47 -13.36
N ARG A 10 0.09 1.88 -12.50
CA ARG A 10 -0.01 1.58 -11.08
C ARG A 10 0.86 2.54 -10.26
N ILE A 11 0.59 2.60 -8.96
CA ILE A 11 1.50 3.25 -8.03
C ILE A 11 2.06 2.20 -7.09
N GLU A 12 3.33 2.32 -6.76
CA GLU A 12 4.03 1.34 -5.92
C GLU A 12 4.82 2.03 -4.83
N LYS A 13 4.94 1.34 -3.70
CA LYS A 13 5.81 1.80 -2.62
C LYS A 13 6.30 0.59 -1.83
N ARG A 14 7.56 0.67 -1.40
CA ARG A 14 8.18 -0.32 -0.54
C ARG A 14 8.36 0.30 0.85
N PHE A 15 7.96 -0.43 1.87
CA PHE A 15 8.11 -0.03 3.27
C PHE A 15 9.11 -0.97 3.95
N GLU A 16 10.08 -0.38 4.64
CA GLU A 16 11.10 -1.14 5.35
C GLU A 16 10.75 -1.24 6.83
N PHE A 17 11.05 -2.39 7.43
CA PHE A 17 10.76 -2.65 8.85
C PHE A 17 11.97 -3.30 9.51
N ASP A 18 12.15 -3.04 10.80
CA ASP A 18 13.22 -3.65 11.58
C ASP A 18 12.78 -4.94 12.29
N GLN A 19 11.47 -5.19 12.39
CA GLN A 19 10.92 -6.36 13.05
C GLN A 19 9.73 -6.91 12.27
N TYR A 20 9.68 -8.24 12.18
CA TYR A 20 8.58 -8.91 11.48
C TYR A 20 7.23 -8.66 12.14
N SER A 21 7.19 -8.55 13.48
CA SER A 21 5.95 -8.27 14.20
C SER A 21 5.29 -6.97 13.75
N LYS A 22 6.07 -5.97 13.37
CA LYS A 22 5.56 -4.70 12.84
C LYS A 22 4.94 -4.87 11.46
N ILE A 23 5.52 -5.74 10.65
CA ILE A 23 4.98 -6.09 9.32
C ILE A 23 3.60 -6.71 9.48
N SER A 24 3.45 -7.65 10.40
CA SER A 24 2.18 -8.33 10.65
C SER A 24 1.08 -7.34 11.05
N LYS A 25 1.38 -6.40 11.93
CA LYS A 25 0.44 -5.36 12.33
C LYS A 25 0.06 -4.44 11.18
N PHE A 26 1.06 -4.02 10.41
CA PHE A 26 0.87 -3.16 9.26
C PHE A 26 -0.03 -3.83 8.22
N MET A 27 0.23 -5.10 7.92
CA MET A 27 -0.56 -5.86 6.97
C MET A 27 -2.01 -6.02 7.44
N GLY A 28 -2.22 -6.22 8.74
CA GLY A 28 -3.57 -6.32 9.31
C GLY A 28 -4.37 -5.04 9.12
N LYS A 29 -3.74 -3.88 9.31
CA LYS A 29 -4.37 -2.59 9.10
C LYS A 29 -4.70 -2.36 7.62
N ILE A 30 -3.80 -2.76 6.73
CA ILE A 30 -4.01 -2.65 5.29
C ILE A 30 -5.17 -3.53 4.84
N GLU A 31 -5.23 -4.76 5.32
CA GLU A 31 -6.31 -5.68 4.97
C GLU A 31 -7.68 -5.09 5.33
N LYS A 32 -7.78 -4.51 6.52
CA LYS A 32 -9.02 -3.88 6.97
C LYS A 32 -9.38 -2.69 6.08
N LEU A 33 -8.40 -1.86 5.74
CA LEU A 33 -8.60 -0.71 4.89
C LEU A 33 -9.03 -1.11 3.48
N CYS A 34 -8.46 -2.19 2.94
CA CYS A 34 -8.83 -2.72 1.64
C CYS A 34 -10.32 -3.05 1.57
N LYS A 35 -10.83 -3.69 2.61
CA LYS A 35 -12.25 -4.04 2.70
C LYS A 35 -13.14 -2.80 2.80
N GLU A 36 -12.71 -1.81 3.59
CA GLU A 36 -13.47 -0.58 3.77
C GLU A 36 -13.54 0.26 2.50
N ARG A 37 -12.45 0.29 1.73
CA ARG A 37 -12.34 1.14 0.53
C ARG A 37 -12.58 0.40 -0.77
N ASP A 38 -12.72 -0.92 -0.71
CA ASP A 38 -12.89 -1.78 -1.90
C ASP A 38 -11.74 -1.58 -2.90
N ILE A 39 -10.52 -1.54 -2.38
CA ILE A 39 -9.30 -1.46 -3.18
C ILE A 39 -8.40 -2.61 -2.75
N TYR A 40 -7.95 -3.41 -3.73
CA TYR A 40 -7.17 -4.62 -3.45
C TYR A 40 -5.82 -4.55 -4.16
N PRO A 41 -4.79 -4.02 -3.50
CA PRO A 41 -3.46 -3.93 -4.10
C PRO A 41 -2.78 -5.29 -4.17
N ASN A 42 -1.77 -5.40 -5.02
CA ASN A 42 -0.85 -6.52 -4.95
C ASN A 42 0.12 -6.26 -3.81
N ILE A 43 0.30 -7.25 -2.95
CA ILE A 43 1.16 -7.13 -1.78
C ILE A 43 2.23 -8.21 -1.84
N SER A 44 3.47 -7.79 -1.70
CA SER A 44 4.61 -8.67 -1.56
C SER A 44 5.32 -8.32 -0.28
N PHE A 45 5.72 -9.30 0.51
CA PHE A 45 6.41 -9.01 1.76
C PHE A 45 7.47 -10.05 2.03
N GLY A 46 8.45 -9.65 2.83
CA GLY A 46 9.50 -10.52 3.26
C GLY A 46 9.78 -10.33 4.75
N LYS A 47 10.97 -10.69 5.17
CA LYS A 47 11.37 -10.65 6.56
C LYS A 47 11.37 -9.22 7.12
N ASN A 48 11.70 -8.24 6.28
CA ASN A 48 11.92 -6.86 6.72
C ASN A 48 11.33 -5.81 5.77
N PHE A 49 10.39 -6.19 4.91
CA PHE A 49 9.78 -5.24 3.99
C PHE A 49 8.35 -5.62 3.62
N VAL A 50 7.59 -4.61 3.19
CA VAL A 50 6.29 -4.80 2.53
C VAL A 50 6.29 -3.92 1.29
N SER A 51 5.97 -4.49 0.14
CA SER A 51 5.88 -3.78 -1.13
C SER A 51 4.44 -3.83 -1.63
N LEU A 52 3.91 -2.67 -1.97
CA LEU A 52 2.51 -2.53 -2.39
C LEU A 52 2.44 -1.96 -3.80
N SER A 53 1.56 -2.53 -4.62
CA SER A 53 1.26 -2.01 -5.94
C SER A 53 -0.25 -1.85 -6.06
N ILE A 54 -0.69 -0.60 -6.27
CA ILE A 54 -2.10 -0.29 -6.46
C ILE A 54 -2.33 -0.04 -7.94
N PHE A 55 -3.10 -0.91 -8.58
CA PHE A 55 -3.39 -0.79 -10.01
C PHE A 55 -4.51 0.21 -10.24
N LEU A 56 -4.34 1.03 -11.25
CA LEU A 56 -5.27 2.11 -11.57
C LEU A 56 -6.08 1.73 -12.80
N ASP A 57 -7.40 1.80 -12.68
CA ASP A 57 -8.31 1.45 -13.79
C ASP A 57 -8.36 2.54 -14.85
N ASN A 58 -8.10 3.78 -14.45
CA ASN A 58 -8.09 4.94 -15.35
C ASN A 58 -6.66 5.42 -15.53
N LYS A 59 -6.44 6.26 -16.52
CA LYS A 59 -5.12 6.80 -16.81
C LYS A 59 -4.57 7.76 -15.75
N GLU A 60 -5.39 8.09 -14.76
CA GLU A 60 -5.00 8.99 -13.70
C GLU A 60 -5.35 8.41 -12.33
N ILE A 61 -4.58 8.78 -11.33
CA ILE A 61 -4.89 8.42 -9.97
C ILE A 61 -6.11 9.22 -9.50
N SER A 62 -7.13 8.53 -8.99
CA SER A 62 -8.32 9.18 -8.47
C SER A 62 -8.13 9.58 -7.01
N ASP A 63 -9.05 10.41 -6.49
CA ASP A 63 -9.01 10.79 -5.08
C ASP A 63 -9.12 9.57 -4.17
N LYS A 64 -9.86 8.56 -4.59
CA LYS A 64 -10.02 7.31 -3.85
C LYS A 64 -8.67 6.61 -3.63
N GLU A 65 -7.86 6.48 -4.69
CA GLU A 65 -6.54 5.86 -4.58
C GLU A 65 -5.56 6.75 -3.81
N LYS A 66 -5.67 8.06 -3.97
CA LYS A 66 -4.82 8.99 -3.22
C LYS A 66 -5.06 8.87 -1.71
N GLU A 67 -6.32 8.88 -1.29
CA GLU A 67 -6.67 8.75 0.11
C GLU A 67 -6.22 7.40 0.67
N PHE A 68 -6.39 6.35 -0.11
CA PHE A 68 -5.97 5.01 0.28
C PHE A 68 -4.46 4.97 0.53
N SER A 69 -3.67 5.51 -0.39
CA SER A 69 -2.21 5.53 -0.25
C SER A 69 -1.77 6.39 0.94
N MET A 70 -2.44 7.50 1.19
CA MET A 70 -2.13 8.38 2.33
C MET A 70 -2.44 7.69 3.66
N ASP A 71 -3.53 6.94 3.72
CA ASP A 71 -3.89 6.19 4.93
C ASP A 71 -2.87 5.10 5.22
N ILE A 72 -2.36 4.44 4.18
CA ILE A 72 -1.31 3.43 4.34
C ILE A 72 -0.04 4.09 4.89
N ASP A 73 0.33 5.26 4.38
CA ASP A 73 1.49 6.00 4.87
C ASP A 73 1.33 6.33 6.36
N LYS A 74 0.13 6.71 6.79
CA LYS A 74 -0.16 6.99 8.20
C LYS A 74 0.03 5.75 9.07
N PHE A 75 -0.43 4.59 8.60
CA PHE A 75 -0.25 3.35 9.34
C PHE A 75 1.23 3.05 9.56
N TYR A 76 2.04 3.30 8.56
CA TYR A 76 3.48 3.08 8.66
C TYR A 76 4.12 4.00 9.71
N LEU A 77 3.67 5.25 9.77
CA LEU A 77 4.21 6.24 10.70
C LEU A 77 3.73 6.06 12.15
N GLU A 78 2.63 5.34 12.36
CA GLU A 78 2.07 5.11 13.69
C GLU A 78 2.89 4.15 14.55
N ASP A 79 3.78 3.38 13.95
CA ASP A 79 4.62 2.45 14.70
C ASP A 79 5.96 3.09 15.11
#